data_859ce3f80732cf0d355fffc64e1d68c4
#
_entry.id   859ce3f80732cf0d355fffc64e1d68c4
#
_cell.length_a   1.000
_cell.length_b   1.000
_cell.length_c   1.000
_cell.angle_alpha   90.00
_cell.angle_beta   90.00
_cell.angle_gamma   90.00
#
_symmetry.space_group_name_H-M   'P 1'
#
loop_
_entity.id
_entity.type
_entity.pdbx_description
1 polymer ?
#
loop_
_entity_poly.entity_id
_entity_poly.type
_entity_poly.pdbx_seq_one_letter_code
_entity_poly.pdbx_strand_id
1 'polypeptide(L)'
;VDVFAAMFSPSWYAEASHMSVAAFEAVGFAFAAVYASGMLRGRRDQYHRNGLFLGMMVATLAAPLMIFSGDHTARQLAANEPAKLAAIEPLFETQEGAPLSIGGWPDMEAEEMRYDIEIPTLLSVLSLDDPNAPIQGLNEFPEDERPDPRAVWWAYDAMTGIGFFLATLIPVFWLFYWRSRGVPTYRPLLAALTLSGFLGFLAILLGWIVTEEGRQPWVAQGVMRIDEGFTLAPGIGIAFIGFALLYVFLSSTLIWLLRRIATGAPPEEEVEEAQEQEESEGAYAI
;
A
#
# COMPACT_ATOMS: atom_id res chain seq x y z
N VAL A 1 24.62 -7.91 19.36
CA VAL A 1 23.21 -7.73 19.01
C VAL A 1 22.53 -9.10 19.01
N ASP A 2 21.43 -9.26 19.73
CA ASP A 2 20.60 -10.45 19.67
C ASP A 2 19.80 -10.42 18.35
N VAL A 3 20.14 -11.34 17.44
CA VAL A 3 19.53 -11.39 16.10
C VAL A 3 18.02 -11.70 16.17
N PHE A 4 17.60 -12.54 17.10
CA PHE A 4 16.20 -12.87 17.26
C PHE A 4 15.39 -11.70 17.84
N ALA A 5 15.95 -10.97 18.82
CA ALA A 5 15.32 -9.77 19.34
C ALA A 5 15.18 -8.67 18.28
N ALA A 6 16.17 -8.56 17.38
CA ALA A 6 16.10 -7.62 16.26
C ALA A 6 15.05 -8.03 15.19
N MET A 7 14.97 -9.33 14.87
CA MET A 7 14.00 -9.85 13.89
C MET A 7 12.55 -9.84 14.40
N PHE A 8 12.35 -10.11 15.68
CA PHE A 8 11.03 -10.17 16.33
C PHE A 8 10.85 -9.01 17.30
N SER A 9 11.12 -7.78 16.82
CA SER A 9 10.83 -6.57 17.55
C SER A 9 9.32 -6.47 17.91
N PRO A 10 8.91 -5.71 18.92
CA PRO A 10 7.51 -5.59 19.29
C PRO A 10 6.58 -5.20 18.14
N SER A 11 7.06 -4.43 17.16
CA SER A 11 6.28 -3.94 16.02
C SER A 11 6.24 -4.89 14.82
N TRP A 12 7.15 -5.91 14.73
CA TRP A 12 7.31 -6.72 13.53
C TRP A 12 6.04 -7.41 13.06
N TYR A 13 5.22 -7.90 14.00
CA TYR A 13 3.99 -8.62 13.65
C TYR A 13 2.95 -7.70 13.01
N ALA A 14 2.78 -6.50 13.56
CA ALA A 14 1.87 -5.51 13.01
C ALA A 14 2.32 -5.08 11.61
N GLU A 15 3.59 -4.72 11.44
CA GLU A 15 4.16 -4.30 10.15
C GLU A 15 4.10 -5.43 9.12
N ALA A 16 4.51 -6.66 9.48
CA ALA A 16 4.51 -7.80 8.56
C ALA A 16 3.09 -8.22 8.13
N SER A 17 2.12 -8.22 9.06
CA SER A 17 0.73 -8.55 8.74
C SER A 17 0.09 -7.47 7.86
N HIS A 18 0.29 -6.19 8.17
CA HIS A 18 -0.18 -5.06 7.37
C HIS A 18 0.38 -5.11 5.95
N MET A 19 1.70 -5.29 5.81
CA MET A 19 2.35 -5.41 4.51
C MET A 19 1.86 -6.61 3.71
N SER A 20 1.62 -7.75 4.37
CA SER A 20 1.10 -8.96 3.69
C SER A 20 -0.29 -8.71 3.11
N VAL A 21 -1.19 -8.08 3.89
CA VAL A 21 -2.54 -7.73 3.42
C VAL A 21 -2.48 -6.69 2.30
N ALA A 22 -1.61 -5.67 2.44
CA ALA A 22 -1.39 -4.65 1.41
C ALA A 22 -0.94 -5.26 0.08
N ALA A 23 -0.08 -6.28 0.12
CA ALA A 23 0.36 -6.99 -1.08
C ALA A 23 -0.81 -7.70 -1.79
N PHE A 24 -1.69 -8.38 -1.05
CA PHE A 24 -2.89 -8.99 -1.63
C PHE A 24 -3.85 -7.95 -2.21
N GLU A 25 -4.07 -6.83 -1.52
CA GLU A 25 -4.92 -5.75 -1.99
C GLU A 25 -4.36 -5.13 -3.28
N ALA A 26 -3.07 -4.78 -3.30
CA ALA A 26 -2.40 -4.21 -4.46
C ALA A 26 -2.43 -5.14 -5.67
N VAL A 27 -2.17 -6.44 -5.47
CA VAL A 27 -2.24 -7.45 -6.56
C VAL A 27 -3.68 -7.63 -7.04
N GLY A 28 -4.68 -7.64 -6.15
CA GLY A 28 -6.09 -7.70 -6.52
C GLY A 28 -6.50 -6.54 -7.43
N PHE A 29 -6.16 -5.30 -7.05
CA PHE A 29 -6.41 -4.11 -7.86
C PHE A 29 -5.58 -4.08 -9.14
N ALA A 30 -4.31 -4.52 -9.12
CA ALA A 30 -3.49 -4.59 -10.32
C ALA A 30 -4.06 -5.59 -11.35
N PHE A 31 -4.51 -6.74 -10.87
CA PHE A 31 -5.18 -7.73 -11.72
C PHE A 31 -6.48 -7.16 -12.29
N ALA A 32 -7.33 -6.56 -11.47
CA ALA A 32 -8.55 -5.88 -11.91
C ALA A 32 -8.25 -4.78 -12.94
N ALA A 33 -7.19 -3.99 -12.72
CA ALA A 33 -6.80 -2.89 -13.60
C ALA A 33 -6.44 -3.33 -15.02
N VAL A 34 -5.77 -4.47 -15.18
CA VAL A 34 -5.45 -5.04 -16.50
C VAL A 34 -6.73 -5.29 -17.30
N TYR A 35 -7.71 -5.95 -16.70
CA TYR A 35 -8.98 -6.25 -17.37
C TYR A 35 -9.87 -5.03 -17.54
N ALA A 36 -9.91 -4.12 -16.54
CA ALA A 36 -10.62 -2.84 -16.67
C ALA A 36 -10.07 -2.01 -17.84
N SER A 37 -8.75 -1.97 -18.01
CA SER A 37 -8.11 -1.28 -19.14
C SER A 37 -8.46 -1.90 -20.48
N GLY A 38 -8.54 -3.23 -20.57
CA GLY A 38 -9.01 -3.96 -21.73
C GLY A 38 -10.46 -3.60 -22.08
N MET A 39 -11.34 -3.58 -21.07
CA MET A 39 -12.74 -3.19 -21.22
C MET A 39 -12.93 -1.73 -21.63
N LEU A 40 -12.06 -0.81 -21.16
CA LEU A 40 -12.05 0.59 -21.64
C LEU A 40 -11.71 0.71 -23.13
N ARG A 41 -10.85 -0.18 -23.63
CA ARG A 41 -10.44 -0.27 -25.04
C ARG A 41 -11.46 -1.02 -25.91
N GLY A 42 -12.60 -1.45 -25.32
CA GLY A 42 -13.70 -2.09 -26.03
C GLY A 42 -13.77 -3.61 -25.91
N ARG A 43 -12.79 -4.27 -25.26
CA ARG A 43 -12.79 -5.72 -25.03
C ARG A 43 -13.76 -6.05 -23.89
N ARG A 44 -15.01 -6.40 -24.19
CA ARG A 44 -16.08 -6.64 -23.22
C ARG A 44 -16.57 -8.08 -23.22
N ASP A 45 -15.75 -8.99 -23.71
CA ASP A 45 -15.97 -10.44 -23.74
C ASP A 45 -16.00 -11.02 -22.31
N GLN A 46 -16.41 -12.28 -22.20
CA GLN A 46 -16.55 -12.98 -20.93
C GLN A 46 -15.19 -13.12 -20.19
N TYR A 47 -14.11 -13.29 -20.93
CA TYR A 47 -12.76 -13.39 -20.36
C TYR A 47 -12.37 -12.12 -19.57
N HIS A 48 -12.56 -10.93 -20.19
CA HIS A 48 -12.26 -9.67 -19.51
C HIS A 48 -13.20 -9.39 -18.32
N ARG A 49 -14.47 -9.77 -18.43
CA ARG A 49 -15.43 -9.65 -17.32
C ARG A 49 -15.06 -10.56 -16.15
N ASN A 50 -14.74 -11.82 -16.40
CA ASN A 50 -14.34 -12.78 -15.38
C ASN A 50 -13.05 -12.35 -14.70
N GLY A 51 -12.05 -11.87 -15.47
CA GLY A 51 -10.81 -11.36 -14.91
C GLY A 51 -11.01 -10.14 -14.00
N LEU A 52 -11.81 -9.16 -14.43
CA LEU A 52 -12.15 -8.01 -13.61
C LEU A 52 -12.89 -8.44 -12.31
N PHE A 53 -13.86 -9.34 -12.42
CA PHE A 53 -14.60 -9.87 -11.28
C PHE A 53 -13.66 -10.56 -10.28
N LEU A 54 -12.76 -11.42 -10.76
CA LEU A 54 -11.81 -12.15 -9.90
C LEU A 54 -10.85 -11.20 -9.17
N GLY A 55 -10.28 -10.21 -9.87
CA GLY A 55 -9.43 -9.19 -9.24
C GLY A 55 -10.16 -8.42 -8.16
N MET A 56 -11.41 -8.00 -8.42
CA MET A 56 -12.25 -7.31 -7.44
C MET A 56 -12.66 -8.20 -6.26
N MET A 57 -12.80 -9.52 -6.45
CA MET A 57 -13.03 -10.45 -5.34
C MET A 57 -11.82 -10.49 -4.38
N VAL A 58 -10.60 -10.57 -4.92
CA VAL A 58 -9.38 -10.55 -4.10
C VAL A 58 -9.26 -9.22 -3.34
N ALA A 59 -9.44 -8.09 -4.03
CA ALA A 59 -9.42 -6.77 -3.40
C ALA A 59 -10.51 -6.62 -2.31
N THR A 60 -11.72 -7.14 -2.56
CA THR A 60 -12.83 -7.10 -1.59
C THR A 60 -12.54 -7.88 -0.32
N LEU A 61 -11.83 -8.99 -0.43
CA LEU A 61 -11.44 -9.78 0.75
C LEU A 61 -10.29 -9.11 1.52
N ALA A 62 -9.36 -8.46 0.82
CA ALA A 62 -8.22 -7.80 1.42
C ALA A 62 -8.57 -6.49 2.14
N ALA A 63 -9.46 -5.67 1.58
CA ALA A 63 -9.73 -4.32 2.09
C ALA A 63 -10.23 -4.24 3.55
N PRO A 64 -11.17 -5.07 4.03
CA PRO A 64 -11.53 -5.06 5.45
C PRO A 64 -10.35 -5.43 6.34
N LEU A 65 -9.54 -6.41 5.92
CA LEU A 65 -8.34 -6.81 6.65
C LEU A 65 -7.31 -5.68 6.67
N MET A 66 -7.24 -4.88 5.61
CA MET A 66 -6.37 -3.70 5.52
C MET A 66 -6.75 -2.64 6.56
N ILE A 67 -8.05 -2.37 6.72
CA ILE A 67 -8.55 -1.43 7.74
C ILE A 67 -8.22 -1.94 9.15
N PHE A 68 -8.48 -3.22 9.45
CA PHE A 68 -8.16 -3.80 10.76
C PHE A 68 -6.65 -3.85 11.04
N SER A 69 -5.84 -4.20 10.06
CA SER A 69 -4.38 -4.23 10.24
C SER A 69 -3.80 -2.81 10.39
N GLY A 70 -4.38 -1.81 9.71
CA GLY A 70 -4.01 -0.41 9.87
C GLY A 70 -4.30 0.13 11.26
N ASP A 71 -5.51 -0.11 11.79
CA ASP A 71 -5.89 0.22 13.16
C ASP A 71 -4.96 -0.46 14.18
N HIS A 72 -4.70 -1.76 14.00
CA HIS A 72 -3.76 -2.49 14.85
C HIS A 72 -2.34 -1.88 14.81
N THR A 73 -1.87 -1.49 13.63
CA THR A 73 -0.55 -0.85 13.47
C THR A 73 -0.50 0.50 14.19
N ALA A 74 -1.53 1.33 14.08
CA ALA A 74 -1.59 2.62 14.78
C ALA A 74 -1.48 2.46 16.31
N ARG A 75 -2.19 1.48 16.88
CA ARG A 75 -2.10 1.15 18.31
C ARG A 75 -0.72 0.64 18.72
N GLN A 76 -0.08 -0.18 17.89
CA GLN A 76 1.27 -0.65 18.14
C GLN A 76 2.31 0.47 18.07
N LEU A 77 2.13 1.44 17.17
CA LEU A 77 2.96 2.65 17.12
C LEU A 77 2.84 3.47 18.40
N ALA A 78 1.61 3.72 18.86
CA ALA A 78 1.39 4.45 20.11
C ALA A 78 2.07 3.78 21.33
N ALA A 79 2.07 2.45 21.36
CA ALA A 79 2.63 1.68 22.48
C ALA A 79 4.16 1.50 22.42
N ASN A 80 4.75 1.34 21.22
CA ASN A 80 6.13 0.90 21.06
C ASN A 80 7.03 1.93 20.36
N GLU A 81 6.47 2.81 19.54
CA GLU A 81 7.21 3.78 18.71
C GLU A 81 6.55 5.18 18.76
N PRO A 82 6.38 5.79 19.96
CA PRO A 82 5.61 7.04 20.09
C PRO A 82 6.23 8.22 19.34
N ALA A 83 7.55 8.29 19.20
CA ALA A 83 8.21 9.31 18.38
C ALA A 83 7.82 9.19 16.90
N LYS A 84 7.67 7.97 16.38
CA LYS A 84 7.20 7.73 15.02
C LYS A 84 5.75 8.13 14.85
N LEU A 85 4.89 7.84 15.84
CA LEU A 85 3.50 8.29 15.81
C LEU A 85 3.42 9.82 15.78
N ALA A 86 4.21 10.52 16.62
CA ALA A 86 4.28 11.97 16.64
C ALA A 86 4.81 12.58 15.33
N ALA A 87 5.69 11.85 14.59
CA ALA A 87 6.18 12.27 13.29
C ALA A 87 5.16 12.00 12.15
N ILE A 88 4.37 10.93 12.27
CA ILE A 88 3.29 10.60 11.33
C ILE A 88 2.16 11.65 11.39
N GLU A 89 1.87 12.18 12.57
CA GLU A 89 0.77 13.13 12.79
C GLU A 89 1.25 14.57 13.08
N PRO A 90 2.44 14.99 12.68
CA PRO A 90 3.32 16.09 13.11
C PRO A 90 2.85 16.79 14.39
N LEU A 91 2.78 16.01 15.47
CA LEU A 91 2.42 16.52 16.78
C LEU A 91 3.70 16.98 17.51
N PHE A 92 3.91 18.29 17.62
CA PHE A 92 5.13 18.82 18.23
C PHE A 92 5.05 18.85 19.77
N GLU A 93 3.91 19.22 20.33
CA GLU A 93 3.68 19.26 21.78
C GLU A 93 2.77 18.10 22.22
N THR A 94 2.99 17.60 23.44
CA THR A 94 2.13 16.58 24.04
C THR A 94 0.73 17.16 24.27
N GLN A 95 -0.29 16.48 23.78
CA GLN A 95 -1.67 16.98 23.80
C GLN A 95 -2.64 15.90 24.28
N GLU A 96 -3.50 16.26 25.25
CA GLU A 96 -4.67 15.46 25.61
C GLU A 96 -5.77 15.62 24.56
N GLY A 97 -6.40 14.51 24.16
CA GLY A 97 -7.42 14.55 23.12
C GLY A 97 -6.87 15.03 21.77
N ALA A 98 -5.70 14.54 21.39
CA ALA A 98 -5.01 14.93 20.16
C ALA A 98 -5.90 14.75 18.92
N PRO A 99 -5.98 15.76 18.03
CA PRO A 99 -6.72 15.69 16.79
C PRO A 99 -5.99 14.78 15.79
N LEU A 100 -6.72 14.26 14.81
CA LEU A 100 -6.16 13.68 13.59
C LEU A 100 -6.14 14.76 12.53
N SER A 101 -4.97 15.04 11.94
CA SER A 101 -4.83 16.01 10.86
C SER A 101 -4.94 15.33 9.50
N ILE A 102 -5.67 15.94 8.56
CA ILE A 102 -5.82 15.48 7.19
C ILE A 102 -5.33 16.58 6.25
N GLY A 103 -4.37 16.25 5.38
CA GLY A 103 -3.76 17.22 4.50
C GLY A 103 -2.93 18.27 5.26
N GLY A 104 -2.54 19.35 4.60
CA GLY A 104 -1.74 20.41 5.21
C GLY A 104 -0.23 20.21 5.02
N TRP A 105 0.54 20.98 5.78
CA TRP A 105 2.01 20.99 5.71
C TRP A 105 2.62 21.24 7.09
N PRO A 106 3.54 20.36 7.56
CA PRO A 106 4.25 20.58 8.81
C PRO A 106 5.27 21.74 8.65
N ASP A 107 5.08 22.81 9.40
CA ASP A 107 6.02 23.92 9.49
C ASP A 107 6.99 23.68 10.64
N MET A 108 8.23 23.35 10.31
CA MET A 108 9.27 23.02 11.27
C MET A 108 9.80 24.22 12.06
N GLU A 109 9.61 25.45 11.53
CA GLU A 109 10.05 26.67 12.22
C GLU A 109 9.00 27.13 13.26
N ALA A 110 7.73 26.99 12.90
CA ALA A 110 6.62 27.33 13.77
C ALA A 110 6.20 26.17 14.68
N GLU A 111 6.70 24.94 14.43
CA GLU A 111 6.32 23.72 15.13
C GLU A 111 4.79 23.50 15.14
N GLU A 112 4.17 23.71 13.98
CA GLU A 112 2.71 23.55 13.82
C GLU A 112 2.35 22.99 12.45
N MET A 113 1.16 22.38 12.35
CA MET A 113 0.55 22.04 11.06
C MET A 113 -0.11 23.29 10.46
N ARG A 114 0.06 23.46 9.12
CA ARG A 114 -0.58 24.54 8.37
C ARG A 114 -1.53 24.00 7.31
N TYR A 115 -2.71 24.59 7.22
CA TYR A 115 -3.73 24.29 6.20
C TYR A 115 -4.29 22.86 6.27
N ASP A 116 -4.19 22.20 7.42
CA ASP A 116 -4.77 20.89 7.67
C ASP A 116 -6.24 20.99 8.11
N ILE A 117 -6.92 19.87 8.04
CA ILE A 117 -8.28 19.69 8.56
C ILE A 117 -8.16 18.81 9.80
N GLU A 118 -8.33 19.40 10.96
CA GLU A 118 -8.29 18.69 12.23
C GLU A 118 -9.63 18.01 12.54
N ILE A 119 -9.59 16.72 12.87
CA ILE A 119 -10.71 15.99 13.46
C ILE A 119 -10.41 15.85 14.96
N PRO A 120 -11.11 16.61 15.84
CA PRO A 120 -10.80 16.64 17.26
C PRO A 120 -10.86 15.27 17.91
N THR A 121 -9.91 14.98 18.80
CA THR A 121 -9.81 13.76 19.62
C THR A 121 -9.61 12.46 18.86
N LEU A 122 -9.68 12.46 17.53
CA LEU A 122 -9.71 11.23 16.73
C LEU A 122 -8.38 10.46 16.81
N LEU A 123 -7.23 11.16 16.88
CA LEU A 123 -5.93 10.51 17.04
C LEU A 123 -5.83 9.76 18.36
N SER A 124 -6.26 10.39 19.47
CA SER A 124 -6.29 9.74 20.79
C SER A 124 -7.21 8.52 20.82
N VAL A 125 -8.39 8.61 20.17
CA VAL A 125 -9.32 7.48 20.07
C VAL A 125 -8.73 6.32 19.24
N LEU A 126 -8.17 6.60 18.08
CA LEU A 126 -7.61 5.56 17.19
C LEU A 126 -6.37 4.89 17.79
N SER A 127 -5.53 5.66 18.50
CA SER A 127 -4.26 5.16 19.02
C SER A 127 -4.41 4.47 20.39
N LEU A 128 -5.30 4.97 21.26
CA LEU A 128 -5.38 4.57 22.69
C LEU A 128 -6.79 4.22 23.18
N ASP A 129 -7.81 4.19 22.32
CA ASP A 129 -9.23 3.93 22.65
C ASP A 129 -9.83 4.92 23.69
N ASP A 130 -9.19 6.06 23.94
CA ASP A 130 -9.65 7.06 24.91
C ASP A 130 -9.57 8.46 24.27
N PRO A 131 -10.70 9.17 24.15
CA PRO A 131 -10.72 10.53 23.56
C PRO A 131 -9.95 11.58 24.38
N ASN A 132 -9.58 11.29 25.62
CA ASN A 132 -8.82 12.19 26.48
C ASN A 132 -7.37 11.71 26.72
N ALA A 133 -6.98 10.58 26.13
CA ALA A 133 -5.63 10.07 26.30
C ALA A 133 -4.59 11.05 25.75
N PRO A 134 -3.50 11.32 26.49
CA PRO A 134 -2.41 12.15 25.99
C PRO A 134 -1.60 11.43 24.93
N ILE A 135 -1.35 12.08 23.81
CA ILE A 135 -0.38 11.64 22.78
C ILE A 135 0.90 12.47 22.96
N GLN A 136 2.02 11.79 23.05
CA GLN A 136 3.33 12.44 23.21
C GLN A 136 3.71 13.20 21.94
N GLY A 137 4.13 14.45 22.09
CA GLY A 137 4.66 15.27 21.01
C GLY A 137 6.14 15.01 20.73
N LEU A 138 6.61 15.43 19.56
CA LEU A 138 8.02 15.27 19.12
C LEU A 138 8.99 15.94 20.10
N ASN A 139 8.59 17.03 20.75
CA ASN A 139 9.46 17.77 21.67
C ASN A 139 9.79 17.05 22.98
N GLU A 140 9.06 15.98 23.32
CA GLU A 140 9.38 15.10 24.46
C GLU A 140 10.58 14.18 24.19
N PHE A 141 10.99 14.01 22.94
CA PHE A 141 12.10 13.13 22.57
C PHE A 141 13.38 13.94 22.36
N PRO A 142 14.58 13.37 22.60
CA PRO A 142 15.85 13.98 22.23
C PRO A 142 15.91 14.32 20.74
N GLU A 143 16.54 15.43 20.37
CA GLU A 143 16.62 15.86 18.96
C GLU A 143 17.22 14.79 18.03
N ASP A 144 18.20 14.03 18.53
CA ASP A 144 18.87 12.97 17.79
C ASP A 144 18.05 11.67 17.69
N GLU A 145 16.87 11.62 18.31
CA GLU A 145 15.93 10.50 18.24
C GLU A 145 14.60 10.86 17.53
N ARG A 146 14.48 12.08 17.02
CA ARG A 146 13.28 12.53 16.32
C ARG A 146 13.34 12.18 14.83
N PRO A 147 12.37 11.43 14.30
CA PRO A 147 12.21 11.30 12.84
C PRO A 147 11.87 12.65 12.20
N ASP A 148 12.25 12.87 10.92
CA ASP A 148 11.83 14.07 10.19
C ASP A 148 10.34 13.98 9.81
N PRO A 149 9.45 14.75 10.44
CA PRO A 149 8.01 14.65 10.20
C PRO A 149 7.61 15.04 8.77
N ARG A 150 8.42 15.82 8.04
CA ARG A 150 8.08 16.23 6.67
C ARG A 150 7.99 15.03 5.73
N ALA A 151 9.02 14.19 5.72
CA ALA A 151 9.06 13.02 4.85
C ALA A 151 8.03 11.98 5.28
N VAL A 152 7.91 11.73 6.59
CA VAL A 152 7.01 10.72 7.16
C VAL A 152 5.55 11.11 6.95
N TRP A 153 5.17 12.34 7.27
CA TRP A 153 3.83 12.87 7.09
C TRP A 153 3.34 12.75 5.65
N TRP A 154 4.12 13.27 4.69
CA TRP A 154 3.71 13.22 3.29
C TRP A 154 3.51 11.81 2.77
N ALA A 155 4.41 10.90 3.13
CA ALA A 155 4.28 9.51 2.74
C ALA A 155 3.05 8.86 3.38
N TYR A 156 2.79 9.15 4.64
CA TYR A 156 1.65 8.61 5.38
C TYR A 156 0.30 9.15 4.87
N ASP A 157 0.17 10.48 4.73
CA ASP A 157 -1.07 11.09 4.25
C ASP A 157 -1.42 10.64 2.82
N ALA A 158 -0.42 10.60 1.93
CA ALA A 158 -0.62 10.08 0.58
C ALA A 158 -0.96 8.58 0.56
N MET A 159 -0.27 7.74 1.36
CA MET A 159 -0.56 6.31 1.48
C MET A 159 -1.99 6.08 1.99
N THR A 160 -2.38 6.78 3.03
CA THR A 160 -3.70 6.67 3.66
C THR A 160 -4.80 7.17 2.71
N GLY A 161 -4.58 8.30 2.04
CA GLY A 161 -5.49 8.83 1.03
C GLY A 161 -5.72 7.86 -0.14
N ILE A 162 -4.65 7.22 -0.62
CA ILE A 162 -4.76 6.15 -1.63
C ILE A 162 -5.55 4.96 -1.05
N GLY A 163 -5.26 4.53 0.16
CA GLY A 163 -5.96 3.42 0.82
C GLY A 163 -7.47 3.67 0.91
N PHE A 164 -7.90 4.85 1.34
CA PHE A 164 -9.31 5.23 1.36
C PHE A 164 -9.94 5.29 -0.03
N PHE A 165 -9.20 5.76 -1.03
CA PHE A 165 -9.66 5.72 -2.42
C PHE A 165 -9.91 4.28 -2.88
N LEU A 166 -8.94 3.36 -2.67
CA LEU A 166 -9.07 1.95 -3.02
C LEU A 166 -10.22 1.28 -2.27
N ALA A 167 -10.33 1.51 -0.97
CA ALA A 167 -11.43 1.01 -0.14
C ALA A 167 -12.81 1.49 -0.65
N THR A 168 -12.89 2.74 -1.12
CA THR A 168 -14.14 3.31 -1.68
C THR A 168 -14.52 2.68 -3.02
N LEU A 169 -13.55 2.28 -3.84
CA LEU A 169 -13.84 1.62 -5.12
C LEU A 169 -14.59 0.30 -4.97
N ILE A 170 -14.41 -0.39 -3.85
CA ILE A 170 -15.03 -1.70 -3.62
C ILE A 170 -16.56 -1.59 -3.51
N PRO A 171 -17.14 -0.84 -2.56
CA PRO A 171 -18.58 -0.70 -2.48
C PRO A 171 -19.16 -0.06 -3.75
N VAL A 172 -18.44 0.87 -4.39
CA VAL A 172 -18.86 1.46 -5.67
C VAL A 172 -18.93 0.38 -6.77
N PHE A 173 -17.92 -0.48 -6.89
CA PHE A 173 -17.94 -1.59 -7.85
C PHE A 173 -19.13 -2.51 -7.60
N TRP A 174 -19.34 -2.95 -6.36
CA TRP A 174 -20.45 -3.86 -6.02
C TRP A 174 -21.82 -3.22 -6.20
N LEU A 175 -21.97 -1.92 -5.91
CA LEU A 175 -23.20 -1.18 -6.18
C LEU A 175 -23.53 -1.22 -7.67
N PHE A 176 -22.56 -0.93 -8.53
CA PHE A 176 -22.77 -1.00 -9.99
C PHE A 176 -22.95 -2.43 -10.49
N TYR A 177 -22.27 -3.42 -9.90
CA TYR A 177 -22.45 -4.83 -10.22
C TYR A 177 -23.90 -5.29 -9.98
N TRP A 178 -24.45 -4.99 -8.81
CA TRP A 178 -25.85 -5.32 -8.50
C TRP A 178 -26.83 -4.54 -9.36
N ARG A 179 -26.57 -3.27 -9.60
CA ARG A 179 -27.43 -2.41 -10.45
C ARG A 179 -27.48 -2.85 -11.90
N SER A 180 -26.35 -3.32 -12.46
CA SER A 180 -26.25 -3.80 -13.85
C SER A 180 -26.50 -5.31 -13.99
N ARG A 181 -26.71 -6.02 -12.87
CA ARG A 181 -26.83 -7.49 -12.79
C ARG A 181 -25.62 -8.22 -13.43
N GLY A 182 -24.43 -7.69 -13.25
CA GLY A 182 -23.18 -8.24 -13.78
C GLY A 182 -22.05 -7.22 -13.76
N VAL A 183 -20.91 -7.59 -14.31
CA VAL A 183 -19.70 -6.75 -14.31
C VAL A 183 -19.98 -5.41 -15.00
N PRO A 184 -19.78 -4.28 -14.29
CA PRO A 184 -20.12 -2.96 -14.81
C PRO A 184 -19.23 -2.56 -15.99
N THR A 185 -19.82 -1.86 -16.95
CA THR A 185 -19.12 -1.33 -18.13
C THR A 185 -19.06 0.21 -18.14
N TYR A 186 -19.38 0.84 -17.02
CA TYR A 186 -19.37 2.29 -16.87
C TYR A 186 -17.93 2.83 -16.94
N ARG A 187 -17.67 3.67 -17.95
CA ARG A 187 -16.31 4.12 -18.30
C ARG A 187 -15.55 4.81 -17.14
N PRO A 188 -16.15 5.75 -16.38
CA PRO A 188 -15.45 6.37 -15.25
C PRO A 188 -15.01 5.37 -14.18
N LEU A 189 -15.86 4.39 -13.85
CA LEU A 189 -15.49 3.33 -12.91
C LEU A 189 -14.35 2.46 -13.44
N LEU A 190 -14.41 2.06 -14.73
CA LEU A 190 -13.33 1.30 -15.35
C LEU A 190 -12.03 2.11 -15.41
N ALA A 191 -12.07 3.43 -15.58
CA ALA A 191 -10.90 4.29 -15.53
C ALA A 191 -10.31 4.36 -14.12
N ALA A 192 -11.14 4.52 -13.10
CA ALA A 192 -10.71 4.49 -11.70
C ALA A 192 -10.10 3.14 -11.32
N LEU A 193 -10.71 2.02 -11.73
CA LEU A 193 -10.17 0.67 -11.54
C LEU A 193 -8.87 0.44 -12.33
N THR A 194 -8.70 1.06 -13.50
CA THR A 194 -7.43 1.00 -14.23
C THR A 194 -6.32 1.74 -13.48
N LEU A 195 -6.64 2.90 -12.91
CA LEU A 195 -5.69 3.69 -12.11
C LEU A 195 -5.32 2.98 -10.80
N SER A 196 -6.27 2.27 -10.18
CA SER A 196 -6.06 1.60 -8.89
C SER A 196 -4.92 0.58 -8.91
N GLY A 197 -4.65 -0.05 -10.05
CA GLY A 197 -3.53 -0.99 -10.18
C GLY A 197 -2.16 -0.36 -9.97
N PHE A 198 -1.95 0.89 -10.38
CA PHE A 198 -0.73 1.65 -10.08
C PHE A 198 -0.75 2.16 -8.64
N LEU A 199 -1.88 2.67 -8.18
CA LEU A 199 -2.01 3.29 -6.87
C LEU A 199 -1.77 2.30 -5.73
N GLY A 200 -2.17 1.03 -5.86
CA GLY A 200 -1.89 0.00 -4.86
C GLY A 200 -0.39 -0.20 -4.61
N PHE A 201 0.42 -0.28 -5.67
CA PHE A 201 1.87 -0.37 -5.52
C PHE A 201 2.51 0.93 -5.01
N LEU A 202 1.97 2.08 -5.41
CA LEU A 202 2.42 3.37 -4.90
C LEU A 202 2.17 3.47 -3.38
N ALA A 203 1.02 3.03 -2.90
CA ALA A 203 0.72 3.00 -1.47
C ALA A 203 1.71 2.13 -0.69
N ILE A 204 2.09 0.96 -1.23
CA ILE A 204 3.13 0.10 -0.63
C ILE A 204 4.47 0.84 -0.54
N LEU A 205 4.91 1.51 -1.60
CA LEU A 205 6.16 2.28 -1.60
C LEU A 205 6.14 3.41 -0.57
N LEU A 206 5.01 4.13 -0.47
CA LEU A 206 4.82 5.18 0.53
C LEU A 206 4.85 4.62 1.96
N GLY A 207 4.21 3.47 2.18
CA GLY A 207 4.26 2.75 3.46
C GLY A 207 5.69 2.34 3.85
N TRP A 208 6.52 1.96 2.89
CA TRP A 208 7.95 1.71 3.13
C TRP A 208 8.69 2.96 3.58
N ILE A 209 8.43 4.11 2.95
CA ILE A 209 9.01 5.40 3.38
C ILE A 209 8.60 5.70 4.82
N VAL A 210 7.31 5.55 5.17
CA VAL A 210 6.82 5.73 6.54
C VAL A 210 7.55 4.83 7.53
N THR A 211 7.77 3.57 7.16
CA THR A 211 8.45 2.60 8.03
C THR A 211 9.92 2.93 8.22
N GLU A 212 10.64 3.26 7.16
CA GLU A 212 12.09 3.45 7.20
C GLU A 212 12.47 4.86 7.71
N GLU A 213 11.82 5.92 7.23
CA GLU A 213 12.08 7.29 7.69
C GLU A 213 11.50 7.54 9.08
N GLY A 214 10.32 6.99 9.38
CA GLY A 214 9.68 7.13 10.68
C GLY A 214 10.39 6.37 11.80
N ARG A 215 11.31 5.46 11.48
CA ARG A 215 12.11 4.73 12.45
C ARG A 215 13.45 5.41 12.75
N GLN A 216 13.88 6.37 11.94
CA GLN A 216 15.15 7.06 12.12
C GLN A 216 15.27 7.64 13.54
N PRO A 217 16.45 7.52 14.22
CA PRO A 217 17.74 7.00 13.71
C PRO A 217 17.96 5.49 13.95
N TRP A 218 16.90 4.73 14.22
CA TRP A 218 17.00 3.30 14.53
C TRP A 218 16.93 2.41 13.28
N VAL A 219 17.80 1.41 13.18
CA VAL A 219 17.65 0.26 12.27
C VAL A 219 16.65 -0.73 12.87
N ALA A 220 16.80 -1.02 14.17
CA ALA A 220 15.85 -1.80 14.95
C ALA A 220 15.57 -1.03 16.25
N GLN A 221 14.33 -0.63 16.46
CA GLN A 221 13.91 0.23 17.57
C GLN A 221 14.42 -0.30 18.92
N GLY A 222 15.16 0.54 19.66
CA GLY A 222 15.72 0.21 20.97
C GLY A 222 16.83 -0.84 20.98
N VAL A 223 17.25 -1.38 19.81
CA VAL A 223 18.23 -2.47 19.70
C VAL A 223 19.50 -2.02 18.97
N MET A 224 19.36 -1.32 17.83
CA MET A 224 20.49 -0.93 17.00
C MET A 224 20.21 0.39 16.29
N ARG A 225 21.12 1.35 16.40
CA ARG A 225 21.08 2.62 15.66
C ARG A 225 21.78 2.48 14.31
N ILE A 226 21.53 3.41 13.38
CA ILE A 226 22.13 3.41 12.04
C ILE A 226 23.65 3.51 12.11
N ASP A 227 24.19 4.35 12.98
CA ASP A 227 25.63 4.54 13.17
C ASP A 227 26.34 3.26 13.67
N GLU A 228 25.64 2.39 14.39
CA GLU A 228 26.12 1.07 14.82
C GLU A 228 26.05 0.02 13.69
N GLY A 229 25.15 0.22 12.71
CA GLY A 229 24.89 -0.70 11.59
C GLY A 229 25.85 -0.55 10.41
N PHE A 230 26.73 0.44 10.39
CA PHE A 230 27.65 0.65 9.30
C PHE A 230 28.67 -0.48 9.18
N THR A 231 28.72 -1.07 7.98
CA THR A 231 29.79 -2.01 7.66
C THR A 231 30.96 -1.27 7.01
N LEU A 232 32.17 -1.52 7.53
CA LEU A 232 33.42 -1.03 6.96
C LEU A 232 34.02 -2.02 5.94
N ALA A 233 33.27 -3.04 5.52
CA ALA A 233 33.74 -4.03 4.56
C ALA A 233 34.15 -3.38 3.23
N PRO A 234 35.38 -3.65 2.72
CA PRO A 234 35.82 -3.11 1.44
C PRO A 234 34.98 -3.71 0.30
N GLY A 235 34.68 -2.88 -0.71
CA GLY A 235 33.98 -3.35 -1.92
C GLY A 235 32.46 -3.31 -1.89
N ILE A 236 31.82 -2.79 -0.82
CA ILE A 236 30.36 -2.63 -0.74
C ILE A 236 29.79 -1.84 -1.92
N GLY A 237 30.47 -0.76 -2.36
CA GLY A 237 30.05 0.00 -3.52
C GLY A 237 30.01 -0.83 -4.81
N ILE A 238 30.99 -1.73 -4.97
CA ILE A 238 31.04 -2.64 -6.12
C ILE A 238 29.91 -3.67 -6.05
N ALA A 239 29.66 -4.24 -4.86
CA ALA A 239 28.55 -5.15 -4.64
C ALA A 239 27.19 -4.48 -4.92
N PHE A 240 26.98 -3.24 -4.42
CA PHE A 240 25.78 -2.46 -4.70
C PHE A 240 25.56 -2.24 -6.20
N ILE A 241 26.60 -1.81 -6.94
CA ILE A 241 26.50 -1.62 -8.40
C ILE A 241 26.18 -2.96 -9.08
N GLY A 242 26.82 -4.06 -8.66
CA GLY A 242 26.57 -5.39 -9.21
C GLY A 242 25.10 -5.82 -9.02
N PHE A 243 24.55 -5.63 -7.82
CA PHE A 243 23.14 -5.90 -7.55
C PHE A 243 22.19 -4.98 -8.34
N ALA A 244 22.49 -3.68 -8.41
CA ALA A 244 21.68 -2.74 -9.19
C ALA A 244 21.62 -3.15 -10.67
N LEU A 245 22.74 -3.50 -11.28
CA LEU A 245 22.80 -3.98 -12.67
C LEU A 245 22.03 -5.29 -12.85
N LEU A 246 22.15 -6.22 -11.89
CA LEU A 246 21.40 -7.47 -11.90
C LEU A 246 19.89 -7.21 -11.86
N TYR A 247 19.39 -6.33 -10.98
CA TYR A 247 17.98 -5.99 -10.91
C TYR A 247 17.47 -5.30 -12.18
N VAL A 248 18.26 -4.39 -12.76
CA VAL A 248 17.91 -3.76 -14.06
C VAL A 248 17.81 -4.83 -15.17
N PHE A 249 18.74 -5.78 -15.22
CA PHE A 249 18.71 -6.89 -16.17
C PHE A 249 17.47 -7.78 -15.97
N LEU A 250 17.22 -8.22 -14.74
CA LEU A 250 16.06 -9.07 -14.41
C LEU A 250 14.74 -8.36 -14.73
N SER A 251 14.59 -7.08 -14.33
CA SER A 251 13.41 -6.29 -14.63
C SER A 251 13.19 -6.10 -16.13
N SER A 252 14.25 -5.82 -16.88
CA SER A 252 14.19 -5.68 -18.33
C SER A 252 13.78 -6.99 -19.00
N THR A 253 14.34 -8.11 -18.54
CA THR A 253 14.00 -9.45 -19.04
C THR A 253 12.54 -9.80 -18.72
N LEU A 254 12.08 -9.51 -17.51
CA LEU A 254 10.68 -9.72 -17.12
C LEU A 254 9.72 -8.90 -17.99
N ILE A 255 10.00 -7.61 -18.18
CA ILE A 255 9.17 -6.75 -19.04
C ILE A 255 9.15 -7.24 -20.48
N TRP A 256 10.31 -7.65 -21.00
CA TRP A 256 10.40 -8.21 -22.35
C TRP A 256 9.60 -9.51 -22.48
N LEU A 257 9.71 -10.42 -21.51
CA LEU A 257 8.99 -11.70 -21.50
C LEU A 257 7.47 -11.46 -21.39
N LEU A 258 7.03 -10.62 -20.48
CA LEU A 258 5.61 -10.29 -20.33
C LEU A 258 5.03 -9.65 -21.60
N ARG A 259 5.78 -8.74 -22.24
CA ARG A 259 5.37 -8.17 -23.52
C ARG A 259 5.27 -9.24 -24.61
N ARG A 260 6.25 -10.14 -24.68
CA ARG A 260 6.24 -11.24 -25.66
C ARG A 260 5.04 -12.16 -25.47
N ILE A 261 4.71 -12.53 -24.24
CA ILE A 261 3.51 -13.35 -23.94
C ILE A 261 2.23 -12.58 -24.29
N ALA A 262 2.14 -11.30 -23.91
CA ALA A 262 0.95 -10.47 -24.17
C ALA A 262 0.72 -10.17 -25.66
N THR A 263 1.75 -10.22 -26.51
CA THR A 263 1.68 -9.93 -27.94
C THR A 263 1.86 -11.16 -28.82
N GLY A 264 2.20 -12.32 -28.23
CA GLY A 264 2.31 -13.60 -28.92
C GLY A 264 0.93 -14.07 -29.42
N ALA A 265 0.88 -14.64 -30.60
CA ALA A 265 -0.31 -15.38 -31.01
C ALA A 265 -0.48 -16.61 -30.10
N PRO A 266 -1.70 -17.00 -29.75
CA PRO A 266 -1.92 -18.25 -29.04
C PRO A 266 -1.31 -19.44 -29.85
N PRO A 267 -0.84 -20.49 -29.17
CA PRO A 267 -0.36 -21.67 -29.84
C PRO A 267 -1.40 -22.19 -30.84
N GLU A 268 -0.95 -22.71 -32.01
CA GLU A 268 -1.88 -23.21 -33.03
C GLU A 268 -2.82 -24.29 -32.47
N GLU A 269 -2.33 -25.11 -31.53
CA GLU A 269 -3.12 -26.14 -30.84
C GLU A 269 -4.29 -25.53 -30.03
N GLU A 270 -4.10 -24.38 -29.34
CA GLU A 270 -5.21 -23.72 -28.62
C GLU A 270 -6.25 -23.10 -29.55
N VAL A 271 -5.83 -22.71 -30.76
CA VAL A 271 -6.76 -22.17 -31.77
C VAL A 271 -7.55 -23.31 -32.39
N GLU A 272 -6.96 -24.46 -32.66
CA GLU A 272 -7.63 -25.66 -33.18
C GLU A 272 -8.61 -26.23 -32.16
N GLU A 273 -8.21 -26.37 -30.86
CA GLU A 273 -9.12 -26.82 -29.80
C GLU A 273 -10.31 -25.86 -29.59
N ALA A 274 -10.09 -24.55 -29.67
CA ALA A 274 -11.17 -23.55 -29.55
C ALA A 274 -12.14 -23.64 -30.74
N GLN A 275 -11.66 -23.89 -31.95
CA GLN A 275 -12.49 -24.07 -33.13
C GLN A 275 -13.27 -25.40 -33.11
N GLU A 276 -12.66 -26.48 -32.64
CA GLU A 276 -13.37 -27.74 -32.45
C GLU A 276 -14.45 -27.68 -31.40
N GLN A 277 -14.23 -26.89 -30.30
CA GLN A 277 -15.27 -26.64 -29.28
C GLN A 277 -16.42 -25.81 -29.83
N GLU A 278 -16.17 -24.74 -30.57
CA GLU A 278 -17.23 -23.95 -31.22
C GLU A 278 -18.04 -24.76 -32.24
N GLU A 279 -17.38 -25.62 -33.04
CA GLU A 279 -18.09 -26.51 -33.98
C GLU A 279 -18.94 -27.57 -33.25
N SER A 280 -18.42 -28.12 -32.15
CA SER A 280 -19.19 -29.09 -31.36
C SER A 280 -20.39 -28.47 -30.65
N GLU A 281 -20.26 -27.27 -30.07
CA GLU A 281 -21.39 -26.54 -29.47
C GLU A 281 -22.43 -26.10 -30.52
N GLY A 282 -21.98 -25.70 -31.69
CA GLY A 282 -22.87 -25.37 -32.81
C GLY A 282 -23.65 -26.58 -33.34
N ALA A 283 -23.12 -27.78 -33.26
CA ALA A 283 -23.77 -29.02 -33.67
C ALA A 283 -24.85 -29.52 -32.69
N TYR A 284 -24.79 -29.11 -31.42
CA TYR A 284 -25.78 -29.43 -30.38
C TYR A 284 -26.93 -28.39 -30.28
N ALA A 285 -26.84 -27.30 -31.03
CA ALA A 285 -27.83 -26.22 -31.01
C ALA A 285 -28.88 -26.31 -32.15
N ILE A 286 -28.89 -27.37 -32.96
CA ILE A 286 -29.86 -27.73 -33.98
C ILE A 286 -30.66 -28.94 -33.50
#